data_df408c5978352fc8e0be455b6b28b210
#
_entry.id   df408c5978352fc8e0be455b6b28b210
#
_cell.length_a   1.000
_cell.length_b   1.000
_cell.length_c   1.000
_cell.angle_alpha   90.00
_cell.angle_beta   90.00
_cell.angle_gamma   90.00
#
_symmetry.space_group_name_H-M   'P 1'
#
loop_
_entity.id
_entity.type
_entity.pdbx_description
1 polymer ?
#
loop_
_entity_poly.entity_id
_entity_poly.type
_entity_poly.pdbx_seq_one_letter_code
_entity_poly.pdbx_strand_id
1 'polypeptide(L)'
;MKMKKKSVSKLYLYGAIGCVAAIACIGYLYCFSAFSKSSETKYVYIDTDDNLDTVYNKVEPFAKSIPMQALRTLTHHSGYADHIRTGRYAIHPGDGAFKVWRHLKNGLQEPVNLTIPSVRTIDKLSAELSKKLMLDSLEIRKALTDEATCEKYGYDTATIACMFIPNTYDIYWNVSVSKLLDRMKKESDKFWNFERTQKAKAMKLTPVEVITLASIVDEETANNAEKPMIAGMYYNRLMLRNAEYPDGMPLQADPTIKFAWKQFGLKRIYNNLLSIKSPYNTYKNPGLPPGPIRIPSVAGIDAVLNHVKHEYIYMCAKEDFSGTHNFARTYQEHLQ
;
A
#
# COMPACT_ATOMS: atom_id res chain seq x y z
N MET A 1 -17.59 28.00 -77.80
CA MET A 1 -16.53 28.36 -76.81
C MET A 1 -16.94 28.23 -75.36
N LYS A 2 -18.17 27.89 -74.97
CA LYS A 2 -18.67 27.77 -73.58
C LYS A 2 -18.38 26.44 -72.87
N MET A 3 -18.11 25.32 -73.58
CA MET A 3 -17.89 23.99 -72.94
C MET A 3 -16.51 23.80 -72.29
N LYS A 4 -15.43 24.42 -72.78
CA LYS A 4 -14.08 24.31 -72.21
C LYS A 4 -13.92 24.98 -70.85
N LYS A 5 -14.63 26.08 -70.60
CA LYS A 5 -14.55 26.79 -69.30
C LYS A 5 -15.10 25.99 -68.11
N LYS A 6 -16.18 25.19 -68.28
CA LYS A 6 -16.78 24.35 -67.23
C LYS A 6 -15.91 23.14 -66.83
N SER A 7 -15.14 22.59 -67.76
CA SER A 7 -14.23 21.47 -67.54
C SER A 7 -13.00 21.91 -66.71
N VAL A 8 -12.45 23.09 -67.01
CA VAL A 8 -11.28 23.64 -66.32
C VAL A 8 -11.62 24.04 -64.87
N SER A 9 -12.82 24.62 -64.62
CA SER A 9 -13.26 24.97 -63.24
C SER A 9 -13.47 23.73 -62.37
N LYS A 10 -13.97 22.62 -62.92
CA LYS A 10 -14.10 21.34 -62.20
C LYS A 10 -12.75 20.75 -61.84
N LEU A 11 -11.75 20.84 -62.74
CA LEU A 11 -10.39 20.33 -62.49
C LEU A 11 -9.73 21.10 -61.31
N TYR A 12 -9.84 22.43 -61.29
CA TYR A 12 -9.38 23.24 -60.16
C TYR A 12 -10.10 22.90 -58.84
N LEU A 13 -11.42 22.66 -58.92
CA LEU A 13 -12.21 22.28 -57.72
C LEU A 13 -11.74 20.90 -57.19
N TYR A 14 -11.55 19.90 -58.05
CA TYR A 14 -11.05 18.59 -57.58
C TYR A 14 -9.60 18.67 -57.10
N GLY A 15 -8.76 19.50 -57.69
CA GLY A 15 -7.42 19.78 -57.21
C GLY A 15 -7.42 20.41 -55.78
N ALA A 16 -8.27 21.40 -55.58
CA ALA A 16 -8.42 22.05 -54.26
C ALA A 16 -8.93 21.07 -53.18
N ILE A 17 -9.95 20.24 -53.52
CA ILE A 17 -10.44 19.20 -52.62
C ILE A 17 -9.34 18.20 -52.28
N GLY A 18 -8.55 17.77 -53.30
CA GLY A 18 -7.42 16.87 -53.09
C GLY A 18 -6.35 17.46 -52.19
N CYS A 19 -6.00 18.73 -52.33
CA CYS A 19 -5.07 19.44 -51.45
C CYS A 19 -5.60 19.52 -49.99
N VAL A 20 -6.88 19.87 -49.81
CA VAL A 20 -7.49 19.92 -48.48
C VAL A 20 -7.51 18.53 -47.84
N ALA A 21 -7.85 17.48 -48.58
CA ALA A 21 -7.83 16.12 -48.10
C ALA A 21 -6.40 15.67 -47.69
N ALA A 22 -5.39 16.02 -48.50
CA ALA A 22 -3.99 15.72 -48.21
C ALA A 22 -3.52 16.44 -46.94
N ILE A 23 -3.83 17.74 -46.77
CA ILE A 23 -3.51 18.51 -45.56
C ILE A 23 -4.20 17.92 -44.34
N ALA A 24 -5.48 17.54 -44.45
CA ALA A 24 -6.22 16.90 -43.38
C ALA A 24 -5.61 15.55 -42.97
N CYS A 25 -5.19 14.75 -43.97
CA CYS A 25 -4.53 13.47 -43.73
C CYS A 25 -3.15 13.65 -43.04
N ILE A 26 -2.37 14.62 -43.48
CA ILE A 26 -1.08 14.98 -42.84
C ILE A 26 -1.31 15.43 -41.40
N GLY A 27 -2.27 16.32 -41.19
CA GLY A 27 -2.64 16.80 -39.82
C GLY A 27 -3.11 15.67 -38.95
N TYR A 28 -3.91 14.75 -39.47
CA TYR A 28 -4.33 13.55 -38.74
C TYR A 28 -3.14 12.67 -38.35
N LEU A 29 -2.26 12.33 -39.32
CA LEU A 29 -1.07 11.52 -39.05
C LEU A 29 -0.14 12.20 -38.05
N TYR A 30 0.00 13.52 -38.10
CA TYR A 30 0.82 14.32 -37.21
C TYR A 30 0.36 14.21 -35.76
N CYS A 31 -0.95 14.30 -35.51
CA CYS A 31 -1.51 14.34 -34.17
C CYS A 31 -1.89 12.95 -33.61
N PHE A 32 -2.26 12.01 -34.46
CA PHE A 32 -2.88 10.73 -34.05
C PHE A 32 -2.06 9.48 -34.41
N SER A 33 -0.93 9.61 -35.11
CA SER A 33 -0.02 8.48 -35.26
C SER A 33 0.59 8.06 -33.91
N ALA A 34 0.94 6.78 -33.77
CA ALA A 34 1.47 6.22 -32.55
C ALA A 34 2.68 6.99 -32.03
N PHE A 35 2.55 7.55 -30.82
CA PHE A 35 3.53 8.39 -30.14
C PHE A 35 4.74 7.57 -29.67
N SER A 36 4.45 6.41 -29.05
CA SER A 36 5.48 5.59 -28.42
C SER A 36 6.33 4.80 -29.41
N LYS A 37 7.63 4.70 -29.14
CA LYS A 37 8.56 3.75 -29.79
C LYS A 37 8.41 2.34 -29.24
N SER A 38 7.83 2.20 -28.03
CA SER A 38 7.70 0.92 -27.32
C SER A 38 6.36 0.25 -27.59
N SER A 39 6.36 -1.09 -27.59
CA SER A 39 5.15 -1.91 -27.57
C SER A 39 4.53 -2.05 -26.17
N GLU A 40 5.17 -1.51 -25.14
CA GLU A 40 4.70 -1.52 -23.75
C GLU A 40 4.28 -0.12 -23.32
N THR A 41 3.33 -0.04 -22.38
CA THR A 41 2.99 1.21 -21.70
C THR A 41 4.19 1.78 -20.96
N LYS A 42 4.51 3.04 -21.21
CA LYS A 42 5.54 3.78 -20.49
C LYS A 42 4.89 4.82 -19.60
N TYR A 43 5.52 5.08 -18.44
CA TYR A 43 5.01 6.03 -17.46
C TYR A 43 5.95 7.21 -17.31
N VAL A 44 5.38 8.40 -17.35
CA VAL A 44 6.09 9.66 -17.12
C VAL A 44 5.64 10.22 -15.79
N TYR A 45 6.60 10.56 -14.95
CA TYR A 45 6.39 11.16 -13.62
C TYR A 45 6.71 12.65 -13.69
N ILE A 46 5.72 13.49 -13.46
CA ILE A 46 5.86 14.95 -13.46
C ILE A 46 5.78 15.43 -12.01
N ASP A 47 6.88 16.01 -11.55
CA ASP A 47 7.07 16.55 -10.22
C ASP A 47 6.60 18.01 -10.07
N THR A 48 6.64 18.52 -8.86
CA THR A 48 6.26 19.90 -8.55
C THR A 48 7.24 20.94 -9.08
N ASP A 49 8.48 20.58 -9.28
CA ASP A 49 9.58 21.42 -9.80
C ASP A 49 9.78 21.29 -11.31
N ASP A 50 8.99 20.44 -11.98
CA ASP A 50 9.07 20.31 -13.43
C ASP A 50 8.56 21.55 -14.17
N ASN A 51 9.34 21.99 -15.15
CA ASN A 51 8.96 22.96 -16.16
C ASN A 51 8.72 22.27 -17.52
N LEU A 52 8.37 23.03 -18.54
CA LEU A 52 8.05 22.48 -19.86
C LEU A 52 9.21 21.69 -20.48
N ASP A 53 10.45 22.17 -20.29
CA ASP A 53 11.64 21.52 -20.84
C ASP A 53 11.92 20.19 -20.13
N THR A 54 11.77 20.14 -18.79
CA THR A 54 11.93 18.90 -18.05
C THR A 54 10.86 17.88 -18.41
N VAL A 55 9.60 18.32 -18.61
CA VAL A 55 8.52 17.43 -19.13
C VAL A 55 8.89 16.85 -20.49
N TYR A 56 9.41 17.68 -21.42
CA TYR A 56 9.87 17.16 -22.72
C TYR A 56 11.00 16.17 -22.56
N ASN A 57 12.00 16.45 -21.73
CA ASN A 57 13.11 15.53 -21.47
C ASN A 57 12.67 14.19 -20.90
N LYS A 58 11.62 14.19 -20.09
CA LYS A 58 11.02 12.96 -19.52
C LYS A 58 10.21 12.16 -20.54
N VAL A 59 9.62 12.81 -21.54
CA VAL A 59 8.75 12.17 -22.55
C VAL A 59 9.54 11.71 -23.79
N GLU A 60 10.53 12.49 -24.23
CA GLU A 60 11.28 12.31 -25.48
C GLU A 60 11.95 10.92 -25.65
N PRO A 61 12.48 10.26 -24.60
CA PRO A 61 13.04 8.93 -24.72
C PRO A 61 12.06 7.89 -25.28
N PHE A 62 10.77 8.07 -25.01
CA PHE A 62 9.70 7.16 -25.44
C PHE A 62 9.07 7.56 -26.77
N ALA A 63 9.21 8.81 -27.18
CA ALA A 63 8.49 9.41 -28.30
C ALA A 63 9.17 9.18 -29.64
N LYS A 64 8.37 8.94 -30.69
CA LYS A 64 8.81 9.07 -32.07
C LYS A 64 8.95 10.56 -32.42
N SER A 65 9.87 10.88 -33.37
CA SER A 65 10.24 12.28 -33.66
C SER A 65 9.05 13.14 -34.11
N ILE A 66 8.21 12.67 -35.05
CA ILE A 66 7.07 13.43 -35.59
C ILE A 66 5.99 13.68 -34.49
N PRO A 67 5.49 12.65 -33.80
CA PRO A 67 4.55 12.85 -32.69
C PRO A 67 5.11 13.71 -31.55
N MET A 68 6.41 13.68 -31.27
CA MET A 68 7.03 14.57 -30.29
C MET A 68 6.97 16.04 -30.72
N GLN A 69 7.17 16.32 -32.00
CA GLN A 69 6.98 17.67 -32.56
C GLN A 69 5.52 18.12 -32.46
N ALA A 70 4.57 17.22 -32.73
CA ALA A 70 3.16 17.50 -32.55
C ALA A 70 2.82 17.81 -31.07
N LEU A 71 3.39 17.08 -30.12
CA LEU A 71 3.25 17.36 -28.70
C LEU A 71 3.77 18.77 -28.35
N ARG A 72 4.98 19.16 -28.83
CA ARG A 72 5.56 20.50 -28.64
C ARG A 72 4.63 21.61 -29.18
N THR A 73 4.06 21.37 -30.37
CA THR A 73 3.10 22.31 -30.99
C THR A 73 1.83 22.46 -30.14
N LEU A 74 1.25 21.34 -29.72
CA LEU A 74 0.01 21.31 -28.91
C LEU A 74 0.22 21.97 -27.52
N THR A 75 1.31 21.70 -26.85
CA THR A 75 1.65 22.27 -25.55
C THR A 75 1.88 23.78 -25.66
N HIS A 76 2.61 24.24 -26.69
CA HIS A 76 2.85 25.66 -26.92
C HIS A 76 1.55 26.45 -27.14
N HIS A 77 0.71 26.00 -28.08
CA HIS A 77 -0.54 26.70 -28.40
C HIS A 77 -1.62 26.61 -27.30
N SER A 78 -1.49 25.66 -26.38
CA SER A 78 -2.46 25.49 -25.29
C SER A 78 -2.10 26.20 -23.99
N GLY A 79 -0.95 26.89 -23.92
CA GLY A 79 -0.45 27.49 -22.68
C GLY A 79 -0.17 26.45 -21.58
N TYR A 80 0.25 25.24 -21.98
CA TYR A 80 0.50 24.15 -21.00
C TYR A 80 1.65 24.51 -20.03
N ALA A 81 2.61 25.32 -20.47
CA ALA A 81 3.73 25.75 -19.62
C ALA A 81 3.29 26.40 -18.30
N ASP A 82 2.17 27.13 -18.33
CA ASP A 82 1.62 27.83 -17.16
C ASP A 82 0.76 26.93 -16.26
N HIS A 83 0.48 25.70 -16.71
CA HIS A 83 -0.49 24.79 -16.07
C HIS A 83 0.00 23.34 -16.04
N ILE A 84 1.31 23.14 -15.79
CA ILE A 84 1.89 21.81 -15.61
C ILE A 84 1.30 21.16 -14.38
N ARG A 85 0.80 19.95 -14.52
CA ARG A 85 0.15 19.20 -13.45
C ARG A 85 1.02 18.02 -13.04
N THR A 86 1.36 17.99 -11.75
CA THR A 86 2.08 16.84 -11.15
C THR A 86 1.28 15.56 -11.30
N GLY A 87 1.95 14.44 -11.49
CA GLY A 87 1.30 13.13 -11.56
C GLY A 87 2.05 12.09 -12.36
N ARG A 88 1.52 10.88 -12.37
CA ARG A 88 2.00 9.76 -13.17
C ARG A 88 1.11 9.58 -14.40
N TYR A 89 1.68 9.78 -15.57
CA TYR A 89 0.96 9.74 -16.85
C TYR A 89 1.39 8.53 -17.68
N ALA A 90 0.42 7.76 -18.15
CA ALA A 90 0.68 6.63 -19.04
C ALA A 90 0.72 7.08 -20.48
N ILE A 91 1.65 6.49 -21.23
CA ILE A 91 1.77 6.57 -22.70
C ILE A 91 1.62 5.15 -23.22
N HIS A 92 0.43 4.81 -23.72
CA HIS A 92 0.16 3.49 -24.29
C HIS A 92 0.70 3.38 -25.72
N PRO A 93 1.00 2.18 -26.23
CA PRO A 93 1.60 1.98 -27.56
C PRO A 93 0.84 2.60 -28.72
N GLY A 94 -0.49 2.66 -28.63
CA GLY A 94 -1.37 3.21 -29.68
C GLY A 94 -1.74 4.68 -29.49
N ASP A 95 -1.28 5.33 -28.41
CA ASP A 95 -1.63 6.72 -28.15
C ASP A 95 -0.97 7.67 -29.17
N GLY A 96 -1.73 8.63 -29.69
CA GLY A 96 -1.21 9.74 -30.49
C GLY A 96 -0.82 10.93 -29.64
N ALA A 97 -0.07 11.88 -30.22
CA ALA A 97 0.38 13.10 -29.54
C ALA A 97 -0.78 13.89 -28.93
N PHE A 98 -1.94 13.94 -29.58
CA PHE A 98 -3.13 14.63 -29.08
C PHE A 98 -3.64 13.99 -27.77
N LYS A 99 -3.64 12.66 -27.68
CA LYS A 99 -4.07 11.96 -26.45
C LYS A 99 -3.08 12.19 -25.31
N VAL A 100 -1.77 12.08 -25.59
CA VAL A 100 -0.71 12.36 -24.60
C VAL A 100 -0.84 13.80 -24.09
N TRP A 101 -0.93 14.78 -24.97
CA TRP A 101 -1.15 16.19 -24.60
C TRP A 101 -2.41 16.37 -23.73
N ARG A 102 -3.53 15.76 -24.12
CA ARG A 102 -4.79 15.86 -23.36
C ARG A 102 -4.66 15.29 -21.96
N HIS A 103 -3.94 14.16 -21.80
CA HIS A 103 -3.69 13.56 -20.49
C HIS A 103 -2.86 14.51 -19.62
N LEU A 104 -1.76 15.03 -20.15
CA LEU A 104 -0.89 15.98 -19.44
C LEU A 104 -1.64 17.26 -19.06
N LYS A 105 -2.32 17.89 -20.03
CA LYS A 105 -3.02 19.16 -19.81
C LYS A 105 -4.16 19.06 -18.80
N ASN A 106 -4.94 17.99 -18.85
CA ASN A 106 -6.10 17.80 -18.00
C ASN A 106 -5.79 17.06 -16.69
N GLY A 107 -4.54 16.63 -16.48
CA GLY A 107 -4.17 15.89 -15.28
C GLY A 107 -4.80 14.48 -15.23
N LEU A 108 -5.00 13.84 -16.38
CA LEU A 108 -5.56 12.49 -16.48
C LEU A 108 -4.49 11.46 -16.19
N GLN A 109 -4.09 11.37 -14.93
CA GLN A 109 -3.07 10.47 -14.44
C GLN A 109 -3.59 9.06 -14.19
N GLU A 110 -2.69 8.08 -14.22
CA GLU A 110 -2.98 6.70 -13.82
C GLU A 110 -2.45 6.41 -12.42
N PRO A 111 -3.21 5.68 -11.59
CA PRO A 111 -2.77 5.34 -10.24
C PRO A 111 -1.59 4.36 -10.25
N VAL A 112 -0.80 4.38 -9.18
CA VAL A 112 0.17 3.32 -8.87
C VAL A 112 -0.51 2.24 -8.03
N ASN A 113 -0.08 1.00 -8.19
CA ASN A 113 -0.48 -0.11 -7.33
C ASN A 113 0.39 -0.05 -6.06
N LEU A 114 -0.16 0.53 -4.99
CA LEU A 114 0.48 0.66 -3.70
C LEU A 114 0.15 -0.55 -2.83
N THR A 115 1.13 -1.42 -2.62
CA THR A 115 0.99 -2.57 -1.71
C THR A 115 1.40 -2.15 -0.31
N ILE A 116 0.52 -2.32 0.67
CA ILE A 116 0.83 -2.15 2.09
C ILE A 116 1.57 -3.39 2.58
N PRO A 117 2.86 -3.26 2.96
CA PRO A 117 3.66 -4.40 3.37
C PRO A 117 3.41 -4.76 4.84
N SER A 118 3.66 -6.03 5.17
CA SER A 118 3.71 -6.48 6.56
C SER A 118 5.07 -6.16 7.18
N VAL A 119 5.17 -4.99 7.81
CA VAL A 119 6.40 -4.46 8.42
C VAL A 119 6.24 -4.23 9.92
N ARG A 120 7.37 -4.18 10.65
CA ARG A 120 7.42 -4.11 12.11
C ARG A 120 7.45 -2.70 12.68
N THR A 121 7.82 -1.70 11.87
CA THR A 121 8.03 -0.32 12.35
C THR A 121 7.40 0.71 11.42
N ILE A 122 7.00 1.84 11.98
CA ILE A 122 6.52 3.01 11.22
C ILE A 122 7.62 3.53 10.26
N ASP A 123 8.90 3.52 10.69
CA ASP A 123 10.01 3.93 9.82
C ASP A 123 10.08 3.06 8.56
N LYS A 124 9.94 1.73 8.73
CA LYS A 124 9.95 0.82 7.58
C LYS A 124 8.72 0.98 6.71
N LEU A 125 7.54 1.18 7.30
CA LEU A 125 6.32 1.47 6.56
C LEU A 125 6.50 2.73 5.72
N SER A 126 6.93 3.84 6.32
CA SER A 126 7.14 5.11 5.64
C SER A 126 8.13 5.00 4.48
N ALA A 127 9.23 4.28 4.69
CA ALA A 127 10.22 4.02 3.66
C ALA A 127 9.69 3.15 2.50
N GLU A 128 8.82 2.18 2.75
CA GLU A 128 8.23 1.37 1.67
C GLU A 128 7.16 2.15 0.88
N LEU A 129 6.36 2.98 1.56
CA LEU A 129 5.35 3.82 0.91
C LEU A 129 5.99 4.88 0.00
N SER A 130 7.07 5.53 0.47
CA SER A 130 7.77 6.57 -0.31
C SER A 130 8.42 6.05 -1.59
N LYS A 131 8.76 4.76 -1.70
CA LYS A 131 9.27 4.16 -2.94
C LYS A 131 8.27 4.20 -4.10
N LYS A 132 7.00 4.29 -3.82
CA LYS A 132 5.90 4.21 -4.80
C LYS A 132 5.15 5.52 -4.98
N LEU A 133 5.35 6.48 -4.11
CA LEU A 133 4.65 7.75 -4.06
C LEU A 133 5.65 8.91 -4.21
N MET A 134 5.16 10.07 -4.55
CA MET A 134 5.94 11.32 -4.57
C MET A 134 6.29 11.81 -3.16
N LEU A 135 5.64 11.25 -2.13
CA LEU A 135 5.83 11.62 -0.73
C LEU A 135 7.21 11.21 -0.19
N ASP A 136 7.81 12.11 0.59
CA ASP A 136 9.01 11.77 1.36
C ASP A 136 8.67 10.84 2.54
N SER A 137 9.58 9.91 2.83
CA SER A 137 9.48 8.99 3.96
C SER A 137 9.42 9.71 5.32
N LEU A 138 10.14 10.83 5.46
CA LEU A 138 10.10 11.63 6.68
C LEU A 138 8.76 12.35 6.89
N GLU A 139 8.12 12.80 5.81
CA GLU A 139 6.80 13.41 5.85
C GLU A 139 5.74 12.40 6.30
N ILE A 140 5.76 11.19 5.71
CA ILE A 140 4.86 10.09 6.11
C ILE A 140 5.11 9.71 7.57
N ARG A 141 6.38 9.52 7.96
CA ARG A 141 6.76 9.17 9.33
C ARG A 141 6.26 10.21 10.32
N LYS A 142 6.50 11.50 10.04
CA LYS A 142 6.06 12.60 10.91
C LYS A 142 4.55 12.54 11.16
N ALA A 143 3.76 12.34 10.11
CA ALA A 143 2.30 12.23 10.24
C ALA A 143 1.87 11.01 11.08
N LEU A 144 2.56 9.87 10.95
CA LEU A 144 2.25 8.64 11.68
C LEU A 144 2.79 8.61 13.12
N THR A 145 3.59 9.60 13.53
CA THR A 145 4.11 9.76 14.90
C THR A 145 3.60 11.03 15.57
N ASP A 146 2.74 11.81 14.91
CA ASP A 146 2.09 12.99 15.46
C ASP A 146 0.79 12.59 16.16
N GLU A 147 0.69 12.90 17.45
CA GLU A 147 -0.46 12.51 18.30
C GLU A 147 -1.78 13.04 17.73
N ALA A 148 -1.83 14.33 17.37
CA ALA A 148 -3.04 14.96 16.84
C ALA A 148 -3.50 14.32 15.53
N THR A 149 -2.55 13.93 14.67
CA THR A 149 -2.85 13.19 13.43
C THR A 149 -3.39 11.80 13.74
N CYS A 150 -2.79 11.07 14.67
CA CYS A 150 -3.27 9.73 15.06
C CYS A 150 -4.69 9.79 15.65
N GLU A 151 -4.94 10.73 16.58
CA GLU A 151 -6.25 10.94 17.21
C GLU A 151 -7.35 11.28 16.20
N LYS A 152 -7.04 12.08 15.18
CA LYS A 152 -7.98 12.40 14.09
C LYS A 152 -8.55 11.14 13.43
N TYR A 153 -7.77 10.06 13.35
CA TYR A 153 -8.18 8.79 12.75
C TYR A 153 -8.68 7.77 13.79
N GLY A 154 -8.71 8.12 15.08
CA GLY A 154 -9.18 7.26 16.17
C GLY A 154 -8.13 6.28 16.67
N TYR A 155 -6.85 6.63 16.56
CA TYR A 155 -5.71 5.87 17.04
C TYR A 155 -4.78 6.74 17.88
N ASP A 156 -3.81 6.14 18.52
CA ASP A 156 -2.63 6.78 19.08
C ASP A 156 -1.37 6.38 18.29
N THR A 157 -0.21 6.87 18.73
CA THR A 157 1.07 6.57 18.06
C THR A 157 1.51 5.11 18.16
N ALA A 158 1.00 4.35 19.12
CA ALA A 158 1.25 2.91 19.25
C ALA A 158 0.33 2.08 18.36
N THR A 159 -0.87 2.57 18.07
CA THR A 159 -1.94 1.83 17.41
C THR A 159 -2.22 2.26 15.97
N ILE A 160 -1.70 3.40 15.50
CA ILE A 160 -1.93 3.92 14.15
C ILE A 160 -1.60 2.90 13.04
N ALA A 161 -0.62 2.01 13.28
CA ALA A 161 -0.30 0.92 12.37
C ALA A 161 -1.48 -0.03 12.10
N CYS A 162 -2.45 -0.13 13.01
CA CYS A 162 -3.68 -0.92 12.84
C CYS A 162 -4.59 -0.41 11.71
N MET A 163 -4.42 0.84 11.29
CA MET A 163 -5.16 1.40 10.17
C MET A 163 -4.75 0.80 8.82
N PHE A 164 -3.52 0.27 8.73
CA PHE A 164 -2.95 -0.21 7.48
C PHE A 164 -3.24 -1.70 7.29
N ILE A 165 -4.23 -2.02 6.47
CA ILE A 165 -4.56 -3.41 6.14
C ILE A 165 -3.72 -3.86 4.94
N PRO A 166 -2.95 -4.97 5.02
CA PRO A 166 -2.18 -5.47 3.89
C PRO A 166 -3.07 -5.83 2.70
N ASN A 167 -2.91 -5.07 1.64
CA ASN A 167 -3.54 -5.26 0.33
C ASN A 167 -2.82 -4.36 -0.67
N THR A 168 -3.20 -4.44 -1.95
CA THR A 168 -2.75 -3.53 -2.99
C THR A 168 -3.87 -2.56 -3.34
N TYR A 169 -3.56 -1.27 -3.29
CA TYR A 169 -4.50 -0.18 -3.49
C TYR A 169 -4.08 0.69 -4.67
N ASP A 170 -5.04 1.09 -5.50
CA ASP A 170 -4.83 2.08 -6.54
C ASP A 170 -4.81 3.47 -5.90
N ILE A 171 -3.64 4.11 -5.92
CA ILE A 171 -3.37 5.42 -5.32
C ILE A 171 -2.70 6.32 -6.36
N TYR A 172 -3.08 7.59 -6.46
CA TYR A 172 -2.35 8.52 -7.31
C TYR A 172 -0.96 8.79 -6.75
N TRP A 173 0.05 8.79 -7.63
CA TRP A 173 1.45 8.94 -7.26
C TRP A 173 1.72 10.24 -6.48
N ASN A 174 1.05 11.33 -6.83
CA ASN A 174 1.15 12.66 -6.21
C ASN A 174 0.14 12.88 -5.07
N VAL A 175 -0.34 11.79 -4.44
CA VAL A 175 -1.26 11.89 -3.30
C VAL A 175 -0.60 12.67 -2.14
N SER A 176 -1.34 13.52 -1.43
CA SER A 176 -0.86 14.11 -0.18
C SER A 176 -0.96 13.11 0.98
N VAL A 177 -0.16 13.30 2.05
CA VAL A 177 -0.19 12.44 3.24
C VAL A 177 -1.61 12.35 3.81
N SER A 178 -2.31 13.48 3.96
CA SER A 178 -3.69 13.47 4.48
C SER A 178 -4.63 12.60 3.64
N LYS A 179 -4.60 12.74 2.31
CA LYS A 179 -5.43 11.92 1.42
C LYS A 179 -5.04 10.44 1.42
N LEU A 180 -3.75 10.14 1.61
CA LEU A 180 -3.28 8.77 1.78
C LEU A 180 -3.87 8.17 3.06
N LEU A 181 -3.78 8.88 4.18
CA LEU A 181 -4.34 8.41 5.46
C LEU A 181 -5.87 8.31 5.42
N ASP A 182 -6.57 9.27 4.82
CA ASP A 182 -8.03 9.20 4.60
C ASP A 182 -8.40 7.94 3.79
N ARG A 183 -7.60 7.61 2.77
CA ARG A 183 -7.81 6.39 1.99
C ARG A 183 -7.55 5.13 2.81
N MET A 184 -6.48 5.08 3.60
CA MET A 184 -6.17 3.92 4.46
C MET A 184 -7.25 3.73 5.52
N LYS A 185 -7.74 4.81 6.14
CA LYS A 185 -8.87 4.74 7.08
C LYS A 185 -10.12 4.16 6.43
N LYS A 186 -10.48 4.66 5.26
CA LYS A 186 -11.64 4.15 4.50
C LYS A 186 -11.52 2.66 4.18
N GLU A 187 -10.32 2.19 3.80
CA GLU A 187 -10.11 0.77 3.50
C GLU A 187 -10.09 -0.08 4.77
N SER A 188 -9.56 0.45 5.89
CA SER A 188 -9.65 -0.17 7.21
C SER A 188 -11.11 -0.33 7.64
N ASP A 189 -11.94 0.74 7.51
CA ASP A 189 -13.36 0.69 7.88
C ASP A 189 -14.15 -0.32 7.03
N LYS A 190 -13.83 -0.47 5.75
CA LYS A 190 -14.41 -1.51 4.90
C LYS A 190 -13.98 -2.92 5.31
N PHE A 191 -12.71 -3.08 5.71
CA PHE A 191 -12.19 -4.36 6.17
C PHE A 191 -12.89 -4.83 7.43
N TRP A 192 -13.11 -3.93 8.40
CA TRP A 192 -13.86 -4.15 9.63
C TRP A 192 -15.37 -4.10 9.39
N ASN A 193 -15.85 -4.93 8.46
CA ASN A 193 -17.27 -5.08 8.16
C ASN A 193 -18.05 -5.63 9.37
N PHE A 194 -19.36 -5.73 9.22
CA PHE A 194 -20.25 -6.22 10.28
C PHE A 194 -19.82 -7.60 10.81
N GLU A 195 -19.49 -8.54 9.92
CA GLU A 195 -19.10 -9.91 10.31
C GLU A 195 -17.83 -9.92 11.19
N ARG A 196 -16.73 -9.26 10.73
CA ARG A 196 -15.48 -9.19 11.50
C ARG A 196 -15.65 -8.48 12.83
N THR A 197 -16.42 -7.40 12.84
CA THR A 197 -16.72 -6.64 14.06
C THR A 197 -17.52 -7.47 15.06
N GLN A 198 -18.50 -8.26 14.61
CA GLN A 198 -19.27 -9.16 15.49
C GLN A 198 -18.39 -10.29 16.06
N LYS A 199 -17.48 -10.87 15.26
CA LYS A 199 -16.53 -11.88 15.73
C LYS A 199 -15.59 -11.30 16.82
N ALA A 200 -15.03 -10.12 16.60
CA ALA A 200 -14.20 -9.43 17.58
C ALA A 200 -14.97 -9.18 18.89
N LYS A 201 -16.20 -8.66 18.79
CA LYS A 201 -17.09 -8.43 19.93
C LYS A 201 -17.43 -9.70 20.71
N ALA A 202 -17.67 -10.81 20.00
CA ALA A 202 -17.91 -12.13 20.63
C ALA A 202 -16.70 -12.62 21.43
N MET A 203 -15.49 -12.23 21.00
CA MET A 203 -14.24 -12.49 21.72
C MET A 203 -13.97 -11.45 22.84
N LYS A 204 -14.83 -10.46 23.03
CA LYS A 204 -14.61 -9.31 23.93
C LYS A 204 -13.34 -8.52 23.60
N LEU A 205 -12.98 -8.44 22.31
CA LEU A 205 -11.86 -7.70 21.81
C LEU A 205 -12.31 -6.58 20.85
N THR A 206 -11.60 -5.48 20.89
CA THR A 206 -11.70 -4.42 19.89
C THR A 206 -10.96 -4.80 18.59
N PRO A 207 -11.24 -4.17 17.45
CA PRO A 207 -10.46 -4.34 16.24
C PRO A 207 -8.94 -4.15 16.42
N VAL A 208 -8.54 -3.17 17.23
CA VAL A 208 -7.13 -2.89 17.54
C VAL A 208 -6.49 -4.04 18.32
N GLU A 209 -7.19 -4.59 19.30
CA GLU A 209 -6.71 -5.73 20.09
C GLU A 209 -6.62 -7.00 19.24
N VAL A 210 -7.56 -7.23 18.32
CA VAL A 210 -7.47 -8.34 17.35
C VAL A 210 -6.23 -8.19 16.46
N ILE A 211 -5.95 -6.99 15.93
CA ILE A 211 -4.75 -6.72 15.11
C ILE A 211 -3.49 -6.91 15.95
N THR A 212 -3.50 -6.44 17.21
CA THR A 212 -2.36 -6.59 18.11
C THR A 212 -2.06 -8.07 18.37
N LEU A 213 -3.07 -8.88 18.67
CA LEU A 213 -2.91 -10.32 18.86
C LEU A 213 -2.46 -11.00 17.56
N ALA A 214 -3.05 -10.64 16.41
CA ALA A 214 -2.68 -11.16 15.11
C ALA A 214 -1.21 -10.87 14.75
N SER A 215 -0.69 -9.71 15.17
CA SER A 215 0.70 -9.34 14.96
C SER A 215 1.68 -10.24 15.72
N ILE A 216 1.28 -10.76 16.87
CA ILE A 216 2.05 -11.73 17.65
C ILE A 216 1.98 -13.09 16.95
N VAL A 217 0.79 -13.55 16.58
CA VAL A 217 0.59 -14.84 15.88
C VAL A 217 1.40 -14.92 14.58
N ASP A 218 1.42 -13.82 13.81
CA ASP A 218 2.19 -13.75 12.55
C ASP A 218 3.72 -13.78 12.75
N GLU A 219 4.20 -13.40 13.93
CA GLU A 219 5.62 -13.50 14.28
C GLU A 219 6.01 -14.88 14.83
N GLU A 220 5.06 -15.67 15.32
CA GLU A 220 5.30 -17.04 15.80
C GLU A 220 5.39 -18.04 14.66
N THR A 221 4.51 -17.93 13.67
CA THR A 221 4.50 -18.89 12.55
C THR A 221 4.18 -18.23 11.20
N ALA A 222 4.88 -18.67 10.17
CA ALA A 222 4.55 -18.39 8.78
C ALA A 222 3.47 -19.34 8.23
N ASN A 223 3.19 -20.46 8.94
CA ASN A 223 2.23 -21.47 8.51
C ASN A 223 0.79 -21.03 8.78
N ASN A 224 0.09 -20.60 7.73
CA ASN A 224 -1.29 -20.13 7.86
C ASN A 224 -2.26 -21.20 8.42
N ALA A 225 -1.99 -22.49 8.21
CA ALA A 225 -2.84 -23.56 8.75
C ALA A 225 -2.71 -23.69 10.27
N GLU A 226 -1.60 -23.29 10.85
CA GLU A 226 -1.35 -23.37 12.29
C GLU A 226 -1.77 -22.10 13.06
N LYS A 227 -1.82 -20.95 12.38
CA LYS A 227 -2.17 -19.68 13.02
C LYS A 227 -3.45 -19.73 13.88
N PRO A 228 -4.57 -20.40 13.47
CA PRO A 228 -5.76 -20.48 14.30
C PRO A 228 -5.57 -21.22 15.63
N MET A 229 -4.67 -22.22 15.67
CA MET A 229 -4.31 -22.94 16.90
C MET A 229 -3.49 -22.05 17.83
N ILE A 230 -2.47 -21.37 17.32
CA ILE A 230 -1.64 -20.43 18.09
C ILE A 230 -2.50 -19.26 18.60
N ALA A 231 -3.38 -18.74 17.75
CA ALA A 231 -4.33 -17.69 18.14
C ALA A 231 -5.22 -18.11 19.31
N GLY A 232 -5.73 -19.35 19.28
CA GLY A 232 -6.50 -19.93 20.36
C GLY A 232 -5.70 -20.04 21.65
N MET A 233 -4.46 -20.48 21.59
CA MET A 233 -3.56 -20.60 22.74
C MET A 233 -3.32 -19.23 23.39
N TYR A 234 -2.98 -18.19 22.61
CA TYR A 234 -2.78 -16.86 23.15
C TYR A 234 -4.09 -16.23 23.66
N TYR A 235 -5.22 -16.48 22.97
CA TYR A 235 -6.52 -16.04 23.45
C TYR A 235 -6.88 -16.68 24.80
N ASN A 236 -6.59 -17.97 25.00
CA ASN A 236 -6.79 -18.64 26.29
C ASN A 236 -5.96 -17.99 27.40
N ARG A 237 -4.67 -17.70 27.14
CA ARG A 237 -3.82 -16.96 28.12
C ARG A 237 -4.40 -15.59 28.44
N LEU A 238 -4.83 -14.84 27.41
CA LEU A 238 -5.40 -13.52 27.56
C LEU A 238 -6.67 -13.52 28.42
N MET A 239 -7.50 -14.56 28.29
CA MET A 239 -8.79 -14.69 29.01
C MET A 239 -8.70 -15.45 30.34
N LEU A 240 -7.58 -16.14 30.59
CA LEU A 240 -7.41 -16.93 31.81
C LEU A 240 -7.43 -16.03 33.05
N ARG A 241 -8.33 -16.33 33.99
CA ARG A 241 -8.41 -15.67 35.27
C ARG A 241 -8.56 -16.74 36.34
N ASN A 242 -7.61 -16.80 37.28
CA ASN A 242 -7.63 -17.71 38.42
C ASN A 242 -6.80 -17.11 39.56
N ALA A 243 -6.59 -17.86 40.66
CA ALA A 243 -5.82 -17.39 41.79
C ALA A 243 -4.34 -17.09 41.45
N GLU A 244 -3.76 -17.79 40.50
CA GLU A 244 -2.37 -17.60 40.02
C GLU A 244 -2.26 -16.40 39.09
N TYR A 245 -3.29 -16.16 38.26
CA TYR A 245 -3.34 -15.10 37.25
C TYR A 245 -4.58 -14.22 37.39
N PRO A 246 -4.69 -13.41 38.47
CA PRO A 246 -5.87 -12.57 38.71
C PRO A 246 -6.07 -11.51 37.61
N ASP A 247 -4.98 -10.97 37.10
CA ASP A 247 -4.98 -9.95 36.03
C ASP A 247 -4.82 -10.55 34.60
N GLY A 248 -4.76 -11.89 34.49
CA GLY A 248 -4.51 -12.62 33.26
C GLY A 248 -3.13 -13.23 33.18
N MET A 249 -3.04 -14.36 32.49
CA MET A 249 -1.75 -14.99 32.25
C MET A 249 -0.92 -14.15 31.28
N PRO A 250 0.35 -13.84 31.62
CA PRO A 250 1.26 -13.19 30.66
C PRO A 250 1.36 -13.95 29.35
N LEU A 251 1.36 -13.26 28.21
CA LEU A 251 1.43 -13.94 26.91
C LEU A 251 2.77 -14.60 26.68
N GLN A 252 3.86 -14.07 27.26
CA GLN A 252 5.22 -14.60 27.15
C GLN A 252 5.64 -14.89 25.71
N ALA A 253 5.34 -13.94 24.83
CA ALA A 253 5.63 -14.03 23.42
C ALA A 253 7.02 -13.47 23.11
N ASP A 254 7.97 -14.30 22.71
CA ASP A 254 9.35 -13.90 22.36
C ASP A 254 9.42 -12.76 21.32
N PRO A 255 8.54 -12.70 20.28
CA PRO A 255 8.54 -11.61 19.33
C PRO A 255 8.33 -10.23 19.96
N THR A 256 7.61 -10.14 21.08
CA THR A 256 7.39 -8.86 21.78
C THR A 256 8.67 -8.35 22.45
N ILE A 257 9.54 -9.24 22.88
CA ILE A 257 10.88 -8.91 23.42
C ILE A 257 11.78 -8.39 22.29
N LYS A 258 11.77 -9.05 21.12
CA LYS A 258 12.51 -8.59 19.93
C LYS A 258 12.05 -7.18 19.52
N PHE A 259 10.75 -6.93 19.57
CA PHE A 259 10.16 -5.62 19.28
C PHE A 259 10.56 -4.56 20.33
N ALA A 260 10.50 -4.89 21.60
CA ALA A 260 10.86 -3.99 22.70
C ALA A 260 12.33 -3.53 22.63
N TRP A 261 13.23 -4.44 22.25
CA TRP A 261 14.65 -4.13 22.00
C TRP A 261 14.94 -3.56 20.62
N LYS A 262 13.95 -3.57 19.69
CA LYS A 262 14.14 -3.26 18.25
C LYS A 262 15.22 -4.13 17.59
N GLN A 263 15.39 -5.35 18.08
CA GLN A 263 16.39 -6.33 17.62
C GLN A 263 15.72 -7.52 16.94
N PHE A 264 15.29 -7.33 15.72
CA PHE A 264 14.50 -8.31 14.97
C PHE A 264 15.30 -9.52 14.43
N GLY A 265 16.63 -9.48 14.48
CA GLY A 265 17.51 -10.55 14.05
C GLY A 265 17.85 -11.59 15.13
N LEU A 266 17.35 -11.43 16.35
CA LEU A 266 17.61 -12.37 17.44
C LEU A 266 16.99 -13.74 17.13
N LYS A 267 17.84 -14.78 17.10
CA LYS A 267 17.37 -16.16 16.89
C LYS A 267 16.80 -16.79 18.18
N ARG A 268 17.31 -16.38 19.35
CA ARG A 268 16.90 -16.90 20.67
C ARG A 268 16.79 -15.74 21.67
N ILE A 269 15.80 -15.77 22.53
CA ILE A 269 15.65 -14.85 23.66
C ILE A 269 16.28 -15.50 24.90
N TYR A 270 17.29 -14.83 25.47
CA TYR A 270 17.94 -15.23 26.70
C TYR A 270 17.33 -14.49 27.91
N ASN A 271 17.47 -15.06 29.10
CA ASN A 271 16.87 -14.53 30.32
C ASN A 271 17.23 -13.07 30.63
N ASN A 272 18.45 -12.63 30.28
CA ASN A 272 18.87 -11.24 30.46
C ASN A 272 18.05 -10.26 29.60
N LEU A 273 17.55 -10.69 28.44
CA LEU A 273 16.70 -9.86 27.57
C LEU A 273 15.27 -9.69 28.14
N LEU A 274 14.80 -10.65 28.94
CA LEU A 274 13.49 -10.61 29.59
C LEU A 274 13.41 -9.51 30.67
N SER A 275 14.54 -8.94 31.07
CA SER A 275 14.59 -7.87 32.07
C SER A 275 14.13 -6.50 31.57
N ILE A 276 13.99 -6.31 30.25
CA ILE A 276 13.64 -5.01 29.66
C ILE A 276 12.38 -4.39 30.30
N LYS A 277 12.49 -3.13 30.69
CA LYS A 277 11.37 -2.32 31.17
C LYS A 277 10.69 -1.68 29.96
N SER A 278 9.71 -2.39 29.41
CA SER A 278 8.92 -1.93 28.27
C SER A 278 7.48 -2.39 28.43
N PRO A 279 6.48 -1.58 28.07
CA PRO A 279 5.08 -2.02 28.05
C PRO A 279 4.83 -3.13 27.03
N TYR A 280 5.73 -3.30 26.05
CA TYR A 280 5.70 -4.42 25.12
C TYR A 280 6.26 -5.74 25.67
N ASN A 281 6.81 -5.75 26.89
CA ASN A 281 7.33 -6.96 27.51
C ASN A 281 6.19 -7.83 28.05
N THR A 282 5.69 -8.76 27.25
CA THR A 282 4.58 -9.66 27.63
C THR A 282 4.98 -10.80 28.58
N TYR A 283 6.23 -10.85 29.03
CA TYR A 283 6.65 -11.70 30.15
C TYR A 283 6.39 -11.05 31.51
N LYS A 284 6.36 -9.71 31.55
CA LYS A 284 6.17 -8.94 32.79
C LYS A 284 4.83 -8.25 32.89
N ASN A 285 4.22 -7.95 31.75
CA ASN A 285 2.95 -7.25 31.70
C ASN A 285 1.88 -8.25 31.20
N PRO A 286 0.86 -8.57 32.02
CA PRO A 286 -0.27 -9.38 31.57
C PRO A 286 -1.10 -8.60 30.55
N GLY A 287 -1.83 -9.34 29.71
CA GLY A 287 -2.64 -8.75 28.64
C GLY A 287 -1.87 -8.51 27.34
N LEU A 288 -2.50 -7.75 26.45
CA LEU A 288 -1.91 -7.36 25.17
C LEU A 288 -0.93 -6.20 25.35
N PRO A 289 0.12 -6.10 24.53
CA PRO A 289 0.96 -4.91 24.48
C PRO A 289 0.15 -3.69 23.96
N PRO A 290 0.68 -2.45 24.12
CA PRO A 290 -0.04 -1.22 23.77
C PRO A 290 -0.51 -1.12 22.32
N GLY A 291 0.14 -1.87 21.41
CA GLY A 291 -0.18 -1.90 20.00
C GLY A 291 0.51 -3.06 19.30
N PRO A 292 0.30 -3.21 17.97
CA PRO A 292 0.84 -4.30 17.21
C PRO A 292 2.37 -4.20 17.08
N ILE A 293 3.03 -5.36 17.08
CA ILE A 293 4.50 -5.48 16.88
C ILE A 293 4.88 -5.60 15.40
N ARG A 294 3.89 -5.68 14.53
CA ARG A 294 3.97 -5.57 13.07
C ARG A 294 2.58 -5.28 12.50
N ILE A 295 2.53 -4.83 11.25
CA ILE A 295 1.28 -4.88 10.47
C ILE A 295 1.02 -6.35 10.15
N PRO A 296 -0.01 -7.00 10.73
CA PRO A 296 -0.25 -8.42 10.50
C PRO A 296 -0.85 -8.68 9.12
N SER A 297 -0.65 -9.89 8.61
CA SER A 297 -1.33 -10.35 7.39
C SER A 297 -2.85 -10.47 7.62
N VAL A 298 -3.62 -10.38 6.53
CA VAL A 298 -5.08 -10.65 6.59
C VAL A 298 -5.33 -12.07 7.13
N ALA A 299 -4.49 -13.05 6.73
CA ALA A 299 -4.58 -14.42 7.25
C ALA A 299 -4.36 -14.48 8.76
N GLY A 300 -3.45 -13.67 9.31
CA GLY A 300 -3.24 -13.56 10.76
C GLY A 300 -4.45 -12.99 11.49
N ILE A 301 -5.05 -11.91 10.95
CA ILE A 301 -6.27 -11.31 11.50
C ILE A 301 -7.43 -12.31 11.46
N ASP A 302 -7.64 -12.95 10.33
CA ASP A 302 -8.72 -13.93 10.15
C ASP A 302 -8.49 -15.19 11.03
N ALA A 303 -7.23 -15.57 11.29
CA ALA A 303 -6.88 -16.66 12.21
C ALA A 303 -7.26 -16.34 13.65
N VAL A 304 -7.07 -15.09 14.11
CA VAL A 304 -7.52 -14.65 15.43
C VAL A 304 -9.05 -14.67 15.52
N LEU A 305 -9.74 -14.08 14.54
CA LEU A 305 -11.20 -14.00 14.51
C LEU A 305 -11.89 -15.36 14.40
N ASN A 306 -11.19 -16.37 13.87
CA ASN A 306 -11.67 -17.75 13.68
C ASN A 306 -10.78 -18.76 14.40
N HIS A 307 -10.19 -18.35 15.56
CA HIS A 307 -9.30 -19.23 16.29
C HIS A 307 -9.95 -20.57 16.67
N VAL A 308 -9.13 -21.61 16.71
CA VAL A 308 -9.60 -22.94 17.14
C VAL A 308 -9.87 -22.89 18.64
N LYS A 309 -11.05 -23.35 19.06
CA LYS A 309 -11.42 -23.48 20.48
C LYS A 309 -10.78 -24.74 21.05
N HIS A 310 -9.91 -24.57 22.03
CA HIS A 310 -9.22 -25.64 22.78
C HIS A 310 -8.80 -25.08 24.15
N GLU A 311 -8.18 -25.93 24.97
CA GLU A 311 -7.76 -25.56 26.34
C GLU A 311 -6.23 -25.38 26.48
N TYR A 312 -5.49 -25.39 25.38
CA TYR A 312 -4.03 -25.23 25.44
C TYR A 312 -3.64 -23.81 25.84
N ILE A 313 -2.64 -23.73 26.71
CA ILE A 313 -2.02 -22.47 27.15
C ILE A 313 -0.49 -22.49 27.03
N TYR A 314 0.10 -23.59 26.57
CA TYR A 314 1.53 -23.72 26.30
C TYR A 314 1.74 -24.24 24.88
N MET A 315 2.88 -23.86 24.28
CA MET A 315 3.36 -24.40 23.02
C MET A 315 4.89 -24.46 23.00
N CYS A 316 5.45 -25.39 22.26
CA CYS A 316 6.87 -25.47 21.93
C CYS A 316 7.05 -25.92 20.48
N ALA A 317 8.14 -25.47 19.85
CA ALA A 317 8.46 -25.91 18.50
C ALA A 317 8.68 -27.43 18.46
N LYS A 318 8.19 -28.09 17.41
CA LYS A 318 8.44 -29.50 17.19
C LYS A 318 9.91 -29.77 16.85
N GLU A 319 10.43 -30.92 17.26
CA GLU A 319 11.81 -31.35 17.04
C GLU A 319 12.10 -31.73 15.57
N ASP A 320 11.04 -32.01 14.80
CA ASP A 320 11.14 -32.41 13.38
C ASP A 320 11.45 -31.26 12.41
N PHE A 321 11.65 -30.05 12.93
CA PHE A 321 11.88 -28.83 12.14
C PHE A 321 10.80 -28.53 11.10
N SER A 322 9.58 -29.06 11.27
CA SER A 322 8.43 -28.78 10.40
C SER A 322 7.96 -27.32 10.44
N GLY A 323 8.47 -26.53 11.40
CA GLY A 323 8.01 -25.17 11.67
C GLY A 323 6.62 -25.14 12.31
N THR A 324 6.19 -26.26 12.91
CA THR A 324 4.95 -26.38 13.67
C THR A 324 5.24 -26.59 15.16
N HIS A 325 4.17 -26.56 15.98
CA HIS A 325 4.28 -26.59 17.44
C HIS A 325 3.53 -27.79 18.03
N ASN A 326 4.02 -28.25 19.18
CA ASN A 326 3.28 -29.08 20.12
C ASN A 326 2.57 -28.16 21.12
N PHE A 327 1.35 -28.51 21.51
CA PHE A 327 0.51 -27.73 22.42
C PHE A 327 0.22 -28.51 23.67
N ALA A 328 0.20 -27.82 24.83
CA ALA A 328 -0.06 -28.42 26.14
C ALA A 328 -1.06 -27.58 26.96
N ARG A 329 -1.84 -28.25 27.82
CA ARG A 329 -2.79 -27.60 28.74
C ARG A 329 -2.16 -27.20 30.07
N THR A 330 -1.15 -27.96 30.50
CA THR A 330 -0.45 -27.73 31.76
C THR A 330 1.04 -27.58 31.57
N TYR A 331 1.71 -26.97 32.53
CA TYR A 331 3.17 -26.85 32.52
C TYR A 331 3.85 -28.24 32.58
N GLN A 332 3.25 -29.21 33.27
CA GLN A 332 3.78 -30.56 33.34
C GLN A 332 3.75 -31.26 31.96
N GLU A 333 2.65 -31.14 31.22
CA GLU A 333 2.56 -31.67 29.85
C GLU A 333 3.56 -30.93 28.91
N HIS A 334 3.82 -29.68 29.14
CA HIS A 334 4.77 -28.88 28.33
C HIS A 334 6.23 -29.31 28.55
N LEU A 335 6.57 -29.89 29.70
CA LEU A 335 7.92 -30.35 30.01
C LEU A 335 8.21 -31.80 29.49
N GLN A 336 7.21 -32.51 28.99
CA GLN A 336 7.32 -33.83 28.38
C GLN A 336 7.62 -33.78 26.90
#